data_6f5489a7d69c807528e44d9b97a3f74b
#
_entry.id   6f5489a7d69c807528e44d9b97a3f74b
#
_cell.length_a   1.000
_cell.length_b   1.000
_cell.length_c   1.000
_cell.angle_alpha   90.00
_cell.angle_beta   90.00
_cell.angle_gamma   90.00
#
_symmetry.space_group_name_H-M   'P 1'
#
loop_
_entity.id
_entity.type
_entity.pdbx_description
1 polymer ?
#
loop_
_entity_poly.entity_id
_entity_poly.type
_entity_poly.pdbx_seq_one_letter_code
_entity_poly.pdbx_strand_id
1 'polypeptide(L)'
;IKNDYDVRVLVLGGKIIGTMKRPVIEGDFRSNVSQGSVPKKTDLTELEIEQSLLAAKAVNGLWTAVDFIPSKNREKEPPFILEVNSSPGTEGMEEATGKNISKDIIQYFQQPENRKKVPTECGYKEVVTIKPFGEIVAKFDTGNSGMPVIHSDKFKVNGKKITWTLLGK
;
A
#
# COMPACT_ATOMS: atom_id res chain seq x y z
N ILE A 1 -12.64 13.06 16.48
CA ILE A 1 -12.69 14.32 15.72
C ILE A 1 -13.96 14.27 14.90
N LYS A 2 -14.92 15.16 15.19
CA LYS A 2 -16.14 15.26 14.39
C LYS A 2 -15.81 16.04 13.12
N ASN A 3 -15.98 15.43 11.96
CA ASN A 3 -15.74 16.04 10.67
C ASN A 3 -16.82 15.63 9.67
N ASP A 4 -17.15 16.51 8.74
CA ASP A 4 -18.24 16.29 7.77
C ASP A 4 -17.79 15.47 6.55
N TYR A 5 -16.49 15.30 6.37
CA TYR A 5 -15.89 14.53 5.26
C TYR A 5 -14.47 14.08 5.61
N ASP A 6 -14.01 13.07 4.94
CA ASP A 6 -12.61 12.72 4.84
C ASP A 6 -12.08 12.98 3.41
N VAL A 7 -10.78 12.94 3.27
CA VAL A 7 -10.10 13.12 1.99
C VAL A 7 -9.30 11.88 1.66
N ARG A 8 -9.44 11.40 0.43
CA ARG A 8 -8.62 10.34 -0.15
C ARG A 8 -7.69 10.91 -1.21
N VAL A 9 -6.42 10.59 -1.09
CA VAL A 9 -5.35 11.00 -2.02
C VAL A 9 -4.73 9.76 -2.64
N LEU A 10 -4.76 9.66 -3.97
CA LEU A 10 -4.08 8.58 -4.70
C LEU A 10 -2.65 8.99 -5.03
N VAL A 11 -1.70 8.17 -4.61
CA VAL A 11 -0.26 8.37 -4.83
C VAL A 11 0.28 7.24 -5.70
N LEU A 12 0.95 7.60 -6.79
CA LEU A 12 1.62 6.68 -7.70
C LEU A 12 3.05 7.16 -7.95
N GLY A 13 4.03 6.31 -7.63
CA GLY A 13 5.45 6.64 -7.84
C GLY A 13 5.90 7.92 -7.14
N GLY A 14 5.34 8.21 -5.95
CA GLY A 14 5.65 9.43 -5.20
C GLY A 14 5.00 10.71 -5.74
N LYS A 15 4.01 10.59 -6.63
CA LYS A 15 3.23 11.71 -7.17
C LYS A 15 1.75 11.53 -6.89
N ILE A 16 1.07 12.61 -6.54
CA ILE A 16 -0.38 12.62 -6.39
C ILE A 16 -1.02 12.64 -7.77
N ILE A 17 -1.88 11.66 -8.07
CA ILE A 17 -2.58 11.52 -9.34
C ILE A 17 -4.07 11.81 -9.25
N GLY A 18 -4.63 11.78 -8.04
CA GLY A 18 -6.04 12.08 -7.80
C GLY A 18 -6.33 12.41 -6.35
N THR A 19 -7.34 13.27 -6.15
CA THR A 19 -7.79 13.73 -4.83
C THR A 19 -9.29 13.83 -4.80
N MET A 20 -9.92 13.29 -3.76
CA MET A 20 -11.37 13.39 -3.57
C MET A 20 -11.72 13.54 -2.10
N LYS A 21 -12.80 14.24 -1.83
CA LYS A 21 -13.48 14.25 -0.52
C LYS A 21 -14.68 13.32 -0.54
N ARG A 22 -14.86 12.61 0.57
CA ARG A 22 -15.99 11.70 0.78
C ARG A 22 -16.80 12.21 1.95
N PRO A 23 -18.07 12.62 1.76
CA PRO A 23 -18.95 13.02 2.85
C PRO A 23 -19.15 11.87 3.84
N VAL A 24 -19.14 12.19 5.13
CA VAL A 24 -19.51 11.25 6.19
C VAL A 24 -21.02 11.13 6.23
N ILE A 25 -21.56 9.92 6.21
CA ILE A 25 -22.99 9.66 6.36
C ILE A 25 -23.30 9.59 7.87
N GLU A 26 -24.29 10.35 8.29
CA GLU A 26 -24.70 10.39 9.71
C GLU A 26 -25.12 8.99 10.19
N GLY A 27 -24.48 8.50 11.24
CA GLY A 27 -24.72 7.16 11.81
C GLY A 27 -23.77 6.06 11.35
N ASP A 28 -22.92 6.30 10.36
CA ASP A 28 -21.83 5.38 10.00
C ASP A 28 -20.46 6.06 10.12
N PHE A 29 -19.54 5.38 10.82
CA PHE A 29 -18.15 5.85 10.97
C PHE A 29 -17.26 5.47 9.75
N ARG A 30 -17.82 4.70 8.78
CA ARG A 30 -17.10 4.25 7.57
C ARG A 30 -17.52 5.10 6.38
N SER A 31 -16.66 5.99 5.93
CA SER A 31 -16.85 6.77 4.70
C SER A 31 -16.58 5.94 3.44
N ASN A 32 -17.32 4.83 3.27
CA ASN A 32 -17.21 4.02 2.05
C ASN A 32 -18.15 4.56 0.95
N VAL A 33 -17.58 4.83 -0.23
CA VAL A 33 -18.33 5.24 -1.45
C VAL A 33 -19.46 4.26 -1.78
N SER A 34 -19.29 2.97 -1.43
CA SER A 34 -20.31 1.93 -1.63
C SER A 34 -21.64 2.15 -0.88
N GLN A 35 -21.75 3.14 0.00
CA GLN A 35 -22.94 3.39 0.81
C GLN A 35 -23.71 4.66 0.41
N GLY A 36 -23.52 5.17 -0.82
CA GLY A 36 -24.33 6.26 -1.36
C GLY A 36 -23.80 7.68 -1.14
N SER A 37 -22.59 7.83 -0.57
CA SER A 37 -21.93 9.14 -0.57
C SER A 37 -21.31 9.41 -1.94
N VAL A 38 -21.67 10.51 -2.58
CA VAL A 38 -21.10 10.92 -3.87
C VAL A 38 -19.73 11.59 -3.60
N PRO A 39 -18.62 10.96 -4.03
CA PRO A 39 -17.31 11.55 -3.88
C PRO A 39 -17.17 12.78 -4.78
N LYS A 40 -16.42 13.78 -4.33
CA LYS A 40 -16.19 15.01 -5.11
C LYS A 40 -14.71 15.34 -5.15
N LYS A 41 -14.22 15.78 -6.31
CA LYS A 41 -12.87 16.31 -6.42
C LYS A 41 -12.63 17.40 -5.36
N THR A 42 -11.44 17.43 -4.80
CA THR A 42 -11.03 18.45 -3.83
C THR A 42 -9.60 18.89 -4.10
N ASP A 43 -9.27 20.14 -3.73
CA ASP A 43 -7.91 20.63 -3.75
C ASP A 43 -7.28 20.45 -2.38
N LEU A 44 -5.98 20.21 -2.37
CA LEU A 44 -5.17 20.03 -1.16
C LEU A 44 -4.37 21.27 -0.86
N THR A 45 -4.11 21.54 0.42
CA THR A 45 -3.10 22.50 0.85
C THR A 45 -1.70 21.90 0.72
N GLU A 46 -0.66 22.74 0.80
CA GLU A 46 0.74 22.27 0.76
C GLU A 46 1.04 21.27 1.88
N LEU A 47 0.52 21.52 3.09
CA LEU A 47 0.68 20.60 4.22
C LEU A 47 0.00 19.25 3.97
N GLU A 48 -1.17 19.24 3.39
CA GLU A 48 -1.89 18.00 3.07
C GLU A 48 -1.16 17.20 1.97
N ILE A 49 -0.60 17.88 0.97
CA ILE A 49 0.25 17.27 -0.06
C ILE A 49 1.47 16.64 0.59
N GLU A 50 2.22 17.40 1.39
CA GLU A 50 3.42 16.93 2.05
C GLU A 50 3.14 15.70 2.94
N GLN A 51 2.14 15.79 3.81
CA GLN A 51 1.79 14.71 4.73
C GLN A 51 1.31 13.45 4.00
N SER A 52 0.55 13.60 2.92
CA SER A 52 0.13 12.46 2.10
C SER A 52 1.32 11.76 1.43
N LEU A 53 2.27 12.50 0.88
CA LEU A 53 3.47 11.94 0.28
C LEU A 53 4.39 11.29 1.32
N LEU A 54 4.53 11.89 2.50
CA LEU A 54 5.29 11.31 3.61
C LEU A 54 4.65 10.01 4.11
N ALA A 55 3.33 9.96 4.25
CA ALA A 55 2.61 8.76 4.67
C ALA A 55 2.78 7.62 3.65
N ALA A 56 2.64 7.89 2.35
CA ALA A 56 2.88 6.91 1.29
C ALA A 56 4.34 6.40 1.29
N LYS A 57 5.30 7.30 1.50
CA LYS A 57 6.73 6.98 1.60
C LYS A 57 7.04 6.13 2.83
N ALA A 58 6.41 6.40 3.97
CA ALA A 58 6.64 5.68 5.23
C ALA A 58 6.33 4.17 5.11
N VAL A 59 5.36 3.80 4.27
CA VAL A 59 5.03 2.40 3.98
C VAL A 59 5.74 1.87 2.73
N ASN A 60 6.68 2.63 2.16
CA ASN A 60 7.36 2.30 0.89
C ASN A 60 6.37 1.99 -0.25
N GLY A 61 5.26 2.70 -0.26
CA GLY A 61 4.15 2.46 -1.18
C GLY A 61 4.39 3.06 -2.56
N LEU A 62 4.39 2.23 -3.59
CA LEU A 62 4.48 2.68 -4.99
C LEU A 62 3.12 3.14 -5.50
N TRP A 63 2.06 2.39 -5.17
CA TRP A 63 0.66 2.65 -5.44
C TRP A 63 -0.11 2.60 -4.13
N THR A 64 -0.65 3.73 -3.69
CA THR A 64 -1.35 3.83 -2.41
C THR A 64 -2.50 4.83 -2.45
N ALA A 65 -3.48 4.62 -1.59
CA ALA A 65 -4.38 5.68 -1.16
C ALA A 65 -4.03 6.10 0.26
N VAL A 66 -3.95 7.40 0.49
CA VAL A 66 -3.82 7.99 1.82
C VAL A 66 -5.14 8.64 2.17
N ASP A 67 -5.75 8.18 3.26
CA ASP A 67 -7.00 8.71 3.77
C ASP A 67 -6.72 9.57 5.00
N PHE A 68 -7.30 10.76 5.06
CA PHE A 68 -7.11 11.66 6.19
C PHE A 68 -8.34 12.53 6.48
N ILE A 69 -8.43 13.00 7.72
CA ILE A 69 -9.35 14.05 8.14
C ILE A 69 -8.58 15.38 8.10
N PRO A 70 -9.07 16.39 7.36
CA PRO A 70 -8.47 17.71 7.39
C PRO A 70 -8.50 18.33 8.79
N SER A 71 -7.47 19.10 9.14
CA SER A 71 -7.53 19.90 10.36
C SER A 71 -8.53 21.05 10.21
N LYS A 72 -8.93 21.68 11.31
CA LYS A 72 -9.80 22.86 11.26
C LYS A 72 -9.12 24.04 10.59
N ASN A 73 -7.79 24.12 10.71
CA ASN A 73 -6.97 25.15 10.08
C ASN A 73 -6.01 24.49 9.10
N ARG A 74 -6.53 24.12 7.93
CA ARG A 74 -5.83 23.35 6.90
C ARG A 74 -4.50 23.96 6.44
N GLU A 75 -4.36 25.28 6.50
CA GLU A 75 -3.14 25.98 6.07
C GLU A 75 -2.03 25.99 7.12
N LYS A 76 -2.37 25.75 8.39
CA LYS A 76 -1.43 25.87 9.52
C LYS A 76 -1.21 24.59 10.29
N GLU A 77 -2.12 23.65 10.16
CA GLU A 77 -2.10 22.39 10.92
C GLU A 77 -2.14 21.19 9.98
N PRO A 78 -1.31 20.18 10.22
CA PRO A 78 -1.32 18.98 9.39
C PRO A 78 -2.64 18.21 9.53
N PRO A 79 -3.02 17.44 8.48
CA PRO A 79 -4.19 16.58 8.54
C PRO A 79 -3.96 15.39 9.48
N PHE A 80 -5.03 14.75 9.89
CA PHE A 80 -4.99 13.52 10.68
C PHE A 80 -5.06 12.31 9.74
N ILE A 81 -3.92 11.67 9.50
CA ILE A 81 -3.85 10.46 8.67
C ILE A 81 -4.61 9.34 9.35
N LEU A 82 -5.55 8.72 8.65
CA LEU A 82 -6.38 7.61 9.12
C LEU A 82 -5.80 6.27 8.65
N GLU A 83 -5.49 6.18 7.36
CA GLU A 83 -5.13 4.93 6.70
C GLU A 83 -4.20 5.18 5.51
N VAL A 84 -3.29 4.23 5.25
CA VAL A 84 -2.56 4.12 3.99
C VAL A 84 -2.87 2.75 3.39
N ASN A 85 -3.66 2.73 2.33
CA ASN A 85 -4.08 1.52 1.64
C ASN A 85 -3.14 1.22 0.48
N SER A 86 -2.55 0.02 0.44
CA SER A 86 -1.60 -0.43 -0.59
C SER A 86 -2.25 -1.02 -1.84
N SER A 87 -3.58 -1.15 -1.87
CA SER A 87 -4.32 -1.70 -3.02
C SER A 87 -5.66 -0.97 -3.22
N PRO A 88 -5.61 0.37 -3.44
CA PRO A 88 -6.84 1.14 -3.56
C PRO A 88 -7.56 0.88 -4.88
N GLY A 89 -8.91 0.85 -4.83
CA GLY A 89 -9.74 0.92 -6.02
C GLY A 89 -9.69 2.31 -6.67
N THR A 90 -9.94 2.39 -7.96
CA THR A 90 -9.89 3.63 -8.76
C THR A 90 -11.26 4.23 -9.03
N GLU A 91 -12.33 3.43 -8.99
CA GLU A 91 -13.68 3.79 -9.44
C GLU A 91 -14.21 5.09 -8.84
N GLY A 92 -14.22 5.21 -7.52
CA GLY A 92 -14.70 6.42 -6.86
C GLY A 92 -13.87 7.67 -7.18
N MET A 93 -12.57 7.51 -7.42
CA MET A 93 -11.70 8.61 -7.83
C MET A 93 -11.96 9.01 -9.29
N GLU A 94 -12.17 8.05 -10.17
CA GLU A 94 -12.52 8.28 -11.57
C GLU A 94 -13.88 8.99 -11.68
N GLU A 95 -14.87 8.57 -10.88
CA GLU A 95 -16.16 9.23 -10.77
C GLU A 95 -16.03 10.68 -10.27
N ALA A 96 -15.28 10.89 -9.21
CA ALA A 96 -15.13 12.20 -8.59
C ALA A 96 -14.36 13.20 -9.47
N THR A 97 -13.42 12.73 -10.27
CA THR A 97 -12.45 13.60 -11.00
C THR A 97 -12.70 13.64 -12.50
N GLY A 98 -13.43 12.68 -13.06
CA GLY A 98 -13.57 12.48 -14.52
C GLY A 98 -12.28 12.02 -15.19
N LYS A 99 -11.24 11.65 -14.43
CA LYS A 99 -9.94 11.17 -14.95
C LYS A 99 -9.96 9.65 -15.07
N ASN A 100 -9.28 9.12 -16.07
CA ASN A 100 -9.03 7.69 -16.18
C ASN A 100 -7.76 7.32 -15.39
N ILE A 101 -7.91 7.06 -14.10
CA ILE A 101 -6.81 6.72 -13.17
C ILE A 101 -6.17 5.38 -13.57
N SER A 102 -6.96 4.44 -14.01
CA SER A 102 -6.48 3.13 -14.49
C SER A 102 -5.51 3.27 -15.66
N LYS A 103 -5.79 4.21 -16.58
CA LYS A 103 -4.87 4.54 -17.68
C LYS A 103 -3.57 5.13 -17.18
N ASP A 104 -3.60 6.05 -16.21
CA ASP A 104 -2.40 6.67 -15.65
C ASP A 104 -1.50 5.62 -14.99
N ILE A 105 -2.08 4.65 -14.28
CA ILE A 105 -1.36 3.53 -13.69
C ILE A 105 -0.67 2.68 -14.76
N ILE A 106 -1.40 2.30 -15.82
CA ILE A 106 -0.85 1.51 -16.92
C ILE A 106 0.30 2.25 -17.60
N GLN A 107 0.11 3.54 -17.90
CA GLN A 107 1.14 4.37 -18.53
C GLN A 107 2.38 4.50 -17.64
N TYR A 108 2.22 4.64 -16.33
CA TYR A 108 3.32 4.66 -15.38
C TYR A 108 4.17 3.38 -15.48
N PHE A 109 3.53 2.21 -15.47
CA PHE A 109 4.22 0.93 -15.55
C PHE A 109 4.69 0.54 -16.95
N GLN A 110 4.23 1.21 -17.99
CA GLN A 110 4.79 1.05 -19.34
C GLN A 110 6.23 1.58 -19.44
N GLN A 111 6.61 2.54 -18.61
CA GLN A 111 7.97 3.05 -18.55
C GLN A 111 8.88 2.03 -17.84
N PRO A 112 9.96 1.54 -18.50
CA PRO A 112 10.84 0.51 -17.93
C PRO A 112 11.47 0.91 -16.59
N GLU A 113 11.81 2.19 -16.45
CA GLU A 113 12.42 2.75 -15.23
C GLU A 113 11.52 2.70 -14.00
N ASN A 114 10.19 2.71 -14.20
CA ASN A 114 9.20 2.63 -13.14
C ASN A 114 8.91 1.20 -12.68
N ARG A 115 9.39 0.22 -13.44
CA ARG A 115 9.28 -1.18 -13.07
C ARG A 115 10.40 -1.51 -12.09
N LYS A 116 10.07 -2.01 -10.91
CA LYS A 116 11.08 -2.71 -10.12
C LYS A 116 11.67 -3.77 -11.04
N LYS A 117 13.00 -3.88 -11.13
CA LYS A 117 13.64 -4.99 -11.82
C LYS A 117 12.97 -6.26 -11.32
N VAL A 118 12.19 -6.89 -12.20
CA VAL A 118 11.59 -8.18 -11.87
C VAL A 118 12.78 -9.08 -11.57
N PRO A 119 12.81 -9.75 -10.41
CA PRO A 119 13.81 -10.79 -10.19
C PRO A 119 13.76 -11.71 -11.40
N THR A 120 14.89 -12.24 -11.78
CA THR A 120 15.05 -13.31 -12.76
C THR A 120 13.83 -14.24 -12.72
N GLU A 121 13.26 -14.57 -13.88
CA GLU A 121 12.16 -15.53 -13.96
C GLU A 121 12.51 -16.74 -13.09
N CYS A 122 11.63 -17.05 -12.13
CA CYS A 122 11.80 -18.20 -11.27
C CYS A 122 10.59 -19.12 -11.43
N GLY A 123 10.81 -20.41 -11.38
CA GLY A 123 9.76 -21.40 -11.34
C GLY A 123 9.05 -21.44 -9.99
N TYR A 124 7.97 -22.19 -9.92
CA TYR A 124 7.24 -22.43 -8.67
C TYR A 124 8.13 -23.05 -7.58
N LYS A 125 9.12 -23.85 -7.98
CA LYS A 125 10.16 -24.42 -7.12
C LYS A 125 11.51 -24.25 -7.79
N GLU A 126 12.49 -23.75 -7.04
CA GLU A 126 13.85 -23.55 -7.51
C GLU A 126 14.85 -24.03 -6.46
N VAL A 127 16.03 -24.44 -6.93
CA VAL A 127 17.16 -24.68 -6.04
C VAL A 127 17.80 -23.36 -5.69
N VAL A 128 17.81 -23.01 -4.42
CA VAL A 128 18.41 -21.78 -3.91
C VAL A 128 19.51 -22.11 -2.90
N THR A 129 20.58 -21.31 -2.90
CA THR A 129 21.66 -21.42 -1.92
C THR A 129 21.40 -20.50 -0.75
N ILE A 130 21.27 -21.05 0.45
CA ILE A 130 21.14 -20.30 1.70
C ILE A 130 22.42 -20.46 2.51
N LYS A 131 23.19 -19.41 2.65
CA LYS A 131 24.38 -19.43 3.50
C LYS A 131 23.99 -19.39 5.00
N PRO A 132 24.60 -20.22 5.87
CA PRO A 132 25.67 -21.21 5.60
C PRO A 132 25.16 -22.62 5.25
N PHE A 133 23.86 -22.82 5.01
CA PHE A 133 23.20 -24.13 4.97
C PHE A 133 23.34 -24.88 3.64
N GLY A 134 23.76 -24.20 2.57
CA GLY A 134 23.91 -24.80 1.24
C GLY A 134 22.64 -24.72 0.39
N GLU A 135 22.49 -25.66 -0.54
CA GLU A 135 21.40 -25.70 -1.49
C GLU A 135 20.16 -26.37 -0.89
N ILE A 136 19.03 -25.70 -1.09
CA ILE A 136 17.70 -26.22 -0.72
C ILE A 136 16.71 -25.97 -1.87
N VAL A 137 15.65 -26.76 -1.96
CA VAL A 137 14.53 -26.49 -2.85
C VAL A 137 13.59 -25.51 -2.16
N ALA A 138 13.48 -24.31 -2.72
CA ALA A 138 12.56 -23.27 -2.24
C ALA A 138 11.29 -23.25 -3.10
N LYS A 139 10.15 -23.10 -2.45
CA LYS A 139 8.88 -22.77 -3.10
C LYS A 139 8.70 -21.26 -3.07
N PHE A 140 8.46 -20.65 -4.22
CA PHE A 140 8.15 -19.24 -4.31
C PHE A 140 6.65 -19.01 -4.15
N ASP A 141 6.28 -18.24 -3.14
CA ASP A 141 4.90 -17.90 -2.82
C ASP A 141 4.65 -16.42 -3.08
N THR A 142 3.94 -16.12 -4.16
CA THR A 142 3.61 -14.75 -4.57
C THR A 142 2.59 -14.08 -3.66
N GLY A 143 1.87 -14.86 -2.84
CA GLY A 143 0.91 -14.35 -1.86
C GLY A 143 1.54 -13.95 -0.51
N ASN A 144 2.81 -14.31 -0.28
CA ASN A 144 3.52 -13.98 0.94
C ASN A 144 4.27 -12.65 0.80
N SER A 145 3.75 -11.59 1.38
CA SER A 145 4.41 -10.26 1.43
C SER A 145 5.34 -10.09 2.64
N GLY A 146 5.43 -11.10 3.50
CA GLY A 146 6.23 -11.08 4.72
C GLY A 146 7.68 -11.53 4.54
N MET A 147 8.31 -11.90 5.66
CA MET A 147 9.65 -12.46 5.66
C MET A 147 9.66 -13.89 5.09
N PRO A 148 10.80 -14.33 4.51
CA PRO A 148 10.95 -15.70 4.07
C PRO A 148 10.65 -16.69 5.20
N VAL A 149 9.87 -17.71 4.90
CA VAL A 149 9.51 -18.75 5.86
C VAL A 149 10.30 -20.02 5.55
N ILE A 150 10.98 -20.56 6.55
CA ILE A 150 11.66 -21.85 6.45
C ILE A 150 10.82 -22.88 7.20
N HIS A 151 10.37 -23.92 6.48
CA HIS A 151 9.65 -25.02 7.10
C HIS A 151 10.64 -26.02 7.71
N SER A 152 10.41 -26.40 8.96
CA SER A 152 11.20 -27.40 9.67
C SER A 152 10.29 -28.34 10.48
N ASP A 153 10.44 -29.63 10.27
CA ASP A 153 9.66 -30.66 11.00
C ASP A 153 10.19 -30.88 12.43
N LYS A 154 11.45 -30.52 12.66
CA LYS A 154 12.11 -30.72 13.96
C LYS A 154 12.86 -29.48 14.35
N PHE A 155 12.47 -28.89 15.46
CA PHE A 155 13.22 -27.80 16.08
C PHE A 155 13.33 -27.98 17.58
N LYS A 156 14.42 -27.47 18.16
CA LYS A 156 14.64 -27.41 19.61
C LYS A 156 14.94 -25.97 20.02
N VAL A 157 14.25 -25.52 21.05
CA VAL A 157 14.51 -24.20 21.65
C VAL A 157 15.29 -24.41 22.95
N ASN A 158 16.46 -23.78 23.07
CA ASN A 158 17.25 -23.79 24.27
C ASN A 158 17.63 -22.34 24.64
N GLY A 159 16.84 -21.75 25.50
CA GLY A 159 16.94 -20.32 25.83
C GLY A 159 16.69 -19.45 24.58
N LYS A 160 17.70 -18.64 24.22
CA LYS A 160 17.65 -17.78 23.02
C LYS A 160 18.13 -18.46 21.72
N LYS A 161 18.58 -19.72 21.81
CA LYS A 161 19.11 -20.49 20.68
C LYS A 161 18.05 -21.46 20.17
N ILE A 162 17.77 -21.37 18.86
CA ILE A 162 16.89 -22.29 18.15
C ILE A 162 17.77 -23.16 17.25
N THR A 163 17.63 -24.47 17.36
CA THR A 163 18.23 -25.44 16.45
C THR A 163 17.11 -26.13 15.67
N TRP A 164 17.26 -26.23 14.38
CA TRP A 164 16.28 -26.91 13.51
C TRP A 164 16.97 -27.77 12.45
N THR A 165 16.24 -28.73 11.91
CA THR A 165 16.70 -29.55 10.80
C THR A 165 15.93 -29.13 9.55
N LEU A 166 16.64 -28.75 8.49
CA LEU A 166 16.01 -28.52 7.20
C LEU A 166 15.52 -29.85 6.62
N LEU A 167 14.36 -29.80 5.95
CA LEU A 167 13.77 -30.98 5.31
C LEU A 167 14.79 -31.69 4.41
N GLY A 168 15.03 -32.96 4.72
CA GLY A 168 15.83 -33.83 3.87
C GLY A 168 17.34 -33.82 4.09
N LYS A 169 17.83 -33.18 5.16
CA LYS A 169 19.26 -33.30 5.58
C LYS A 169 19.40 -33.36 7.09
#